data_f4ac8cae952a617cffff7e7c2a7f8005
#
_entry.id   f4ac8cae952a617cffff7e7c2a7f8005
#
_cell.length_a   1.000
_cell.length_b   1.000
_cell.length_c   1.000
_cell.angle_alpha   90.00
_cell.angle_beta   90.00
_cell.angle_gamma   90.00
#
_symmetry.space_group_name_H-M   'P 1'
#
loop_
_entity.id
_entity.type
_entity.pdbx_description
1 polymer ?
#
loop_
_entity_poly.entity_id
_entity_poly.type
_entity_poly.pdbx_seq_one_letter_code
_entity_poly.pdbx_strand_id
1 'polypeptide(L)'
;MLDADDAAPAALDQAVGDAPRVTDDGADDSAGDGAGDGAGDDGLAGERAVERRVVERRVVDRKVYGRRIRRGFLMGLLVVVVAWAAGLVGAWMGVRLAEGNRSPARVASTLGLVRVEPRTEPLPALDVFAVASTIAPSVVNVSAITQRGELVGQSTGSGVVLTADGEIVTNAHVVAGAATVTVRVPGETEPRDAVVLVIDSGRDLALLRIEADGLVPAQFAAPGDVRVGDAVVAVGYALDLDGDPSVTVGIVSALDRTSVDMTKALKGLVQTDAPISSGNSGGALVNALGQVIGLTTFVAIPDEGSSANSVGFAISNQELLPTIDRLRDATNGSAPTAGYLGVGLADRFDGGSGALVAEVEPGSPAAAAGVDVGDAIVSIDGTAITGPAGLMATIRDGQPGDEVLIGLRRSGRLVSLSATLARQPAG
;
A
#
# COMPACT_ATOMS: atom_id res chain seq x y z
N MET A 1 -68.00 21.90 -26.63
CA MET A 1 -68.40 23.27 -26.40
C MET A 1 -67.25 23.91 -25.64
N LEU A 2 -66.45 24.62 -26.43
CA LEU A 2 -65.62 25.79 -26.15
C LEU A 2 -64.46 25.64 -25.13
N ASP A 3 -63.32 25.94 -25.36
CA ASP A 3 -62.38 26.63 -26.31
C ASP A 3 -61.12 26.80 -25.48
N ALA A 4 -60.02 26.40 -25.93
CA ALA A 4 -58.88 27.08 -26.56
C ALA A 4 -58.42 28.37 -25.86
N ASP A 5 -57.17 28.39 -25.50
CA ASP A 5 -56.15 29.41 -25.77
C ASP A 5 -54.90 29.08 -24.93
N ASP A 6 -53.82 28.66 -25.49
CA ASP A 6 -52.80 29.39 -26.25
C ASP A 6 -52.03 30.41 -25.40
N ALA A 7 -50.79 30.08 -25.07
CA ALA A 7 -49.65 31.00 -25.00
C ALA A 7 -48.30 30.33 -24.62
N ALA A 8 -47.50 29.93 -25.56
CA ALA A 8 -46.09 30.21 -25.55
C ALA A 8 -45.89 31.57 -26.24
N PRO A 9 -44.81 32.34 -26.16
CA PRO A 9 -43.42 31.98 -25.98
C PRO A 9 -42.61 33.01 -25.18
N ALA A 10 -41.35 32.74 -24.90
CA ALA A 10 -40.29 33.73 -25.05
C ALA A 10 -38.91 33.06 -25.01
N ALA A 11 -38.33 33.01 -26.17
CA ALA A 11 -36.90 32.89 -26.34
C ALA A 11 -36.20 34.13 -25.77
N LEU A 12 -35.06 33.95 -25.11
CA LEU A 12 -34.04 34.98 -24.91
C LEU A 12 -32.69 34.41 -25.31
N ASP A 13 -32.26 35.03 -26.35
CA ASP A 13 -31.06 34.91 -27.13
C ASP A 13 -29.85 35.57 -26.38
N GLN A 14 -28.68 35.04 -26.67
CA GLN A 14 -27.38 35.69 -26.69
C GLN A 14 -26.71 36.24 -25.41
N ALA A 15 -25.58 35.63 -25.05
CA ALA A 15 -24.31 36.34 -24.93
C ALA A 15 -23.13 35.37 -25.06
N VAL A 16 -22.58 35.35 -26.25
CA VAL A 16 -21.20 34.86 -26.54
C VAL A 16 -20.25 35.94 -26.06
N GLY A 17 -19.37 35.56 -25.13
CA GLY A 17 -18.26 36.38 -24.64
C GLY A 17 -16.92 35.79 -25.10
N ASP A 18 -16.23 36.57 -25.87
CA ASP A 18 -14.95 36.35 -26.55
C ASP A 18 -13.83 35.88 -25.61
N ALA A 19 -13.10 34.90 -26.08
CA ALA A 19 -11.73 34.58 -25.61
C ALA A 19 -10.70 35.42 -26.42
N PRO A 20 -9.66 35.95 -25.78
CA PRO A 20 -8.58 36.62 -26.50
C PRO A 20 -7.61 35.60 -27.10
N ARG A 21 -7.38 35.75 -28.39
CA ARG A 21 -6.29 35.13 -29.17
C ARG A 21 -4.96 35.76 -28.76
N VAL A 22 -3.98 34.91 -28.48
CA VAL A 22 -2.55 35.30 -28.48
C VAL A 22 -2.04 35.17 -29.89
N THR A 23 -1.58 36.29 -30.41
CA THR A 23 -0.90 36.42 -31.69
C THR A 23 0.58 36.07 -31.55
N ASP A 24 1.02 35.27 -32.47
CA ASP A 24 2.38 34.97 -32.88
C ASP A 24 2.92 36.12 -33.74
N ASP A 25 4.10 36.62 -33.44
CA ASP A 25 4.99 37.43 -34.29
C ASP A 25 6.34 37.42 -33.57
N GLY A 26 7.43 37.00 -34.13
CA GLY A 26 8.01 37.18 -35.42
C GLY A 26 9.51 37.33 -35.19
N ALA A 27 10.29 36.61 -35.93
CA ALA A 27 11.73 36.61 -35.99
C ALA A 27 12.32 38.02 -36.17
N ASP A 28 13.55 38.26 -35.71
CA ASP A 28 14.61 38.72 -36.64
C ASP A 28 16.02 38.65 -36.05
N ASP A 29 16.90 38.28 -36.93
CA ASP A 29 18.34 38.30 -36.95
C ASP A 29 19.00 39.57 -36.45
N SER A 30 20.19 39.45 -35.88
CA SER A 30 21.35 40.21 -36.40
C SER A 30 22.68 39.71 -35.82
N ALA A 31 23.53 39.37 -36.74
CA ALA A 31 24.94 39.13 -36.57
C ALA A 31 25.68 40.43 -36.14
N GLY A 32 26.79 40.25 -35.47
CA GLY A 32 27.73 41.33 -35.11
C GLY A 32 29.12 40.77 -34.89
N ASP A 33 29.91 40.79 -35.98
CA ASP A 33 31.36 40.66 -36.00
C ASP A 33 32.05 41.67 -35.08
N GLY A 34 33.15 41.29 -34.50
CA GLY A 34 34.05 42.17 -33.77
C GLY A 34 35.41 41.53 -33.53
N ALA A 35 36.26 41.60 -34.54
CA ALA A 35 37.69 41.29 -34.41
C ALA A 35 38.41 42.28 -33.50
N GLY A 36 39.45 41.83 -32.82
CA GLY A 36 40.37 42.66 -32.05
C GLY A 36 41.63 41.92 -31.69
N ASP A 37 42.62 42.12 -32.52
CA ASP A 37 44.03 41.77 -32.39
C ASP A 37 44.67 42.21 -31.07
N GLY A 38 45.76 41.53 -30.69
CA GLY A 38 46.74 42.08 -29.76
C GLY A 38 47.64 41.09 -29.08
N ALA A 39 48.63 40.62 -29.75
CA ALA A 39 50.06 40.48 -29.39
C ALA A 39 50.43 40.25 -27.89
N GLY A 40 51.30 39.25 -27.69
CA GLY A 40 52.09 39.06 -26.49
C GLY A 40 52.85 37.74 -26.47
N ASP A 41 53.69 37.53 -27.46
CA ASP A 41 54.75 36.57 -27.49
C ASP A 41 55.87 37.09 -26.56
N ASP A 42 56.22 36.37 -25.50
CA ASP A 42 57.53 36.39 -24.85
C ASP A 42 57.45 35.52 -23.56
N GLY A 43 58.03 34.31 -23.63
CA GLY A 43 58.14 33.52 -22.38
C GLY A 43 58.61 32.06 -22.49
N LEU A 44 59.08 31.62 -23.64
CA LEU A 44 59.50 30.23 -23.83
C LEU A 44 61.02 30.04 -24.20
N ALA A 45 61.88 30.96 -23.80
CA ALA A 45 63.34 30.82 -24.02
C ALA A 45 64.15 30.43 -22.78
N GLY A 46 63.55 30.29 -21.59
CA GLY A 46 64.29 30.03 -20.34
C GLY A 46 64.41 28.59 -19.90
N GLU A 47 63.56 27.70 -20.35
CA GLU A 47 63.51 26.32 -19.82
C GLU A 47 64.30 25.24 -20.55
N ARG A 48 64.82 25.53 -21.75
CA ARG A 48 65.59 24.53 -22.54
C ARG A 48 67.09 24.50 -22.25
N ALA A 49 67.63 25.36 -21.40
CA ALA A 49 69.08 25.42 -21.06
C ALA A 49 69.45 24.66 -19.80
N VAL A 50 68.50 24.22 -18.94
CA VAL A 50 68.75 23.53 -17.68
C VAL A 50 68.69 22.02 -17.81
N GLU A 51 68.01 21.48 -18.80
CA GLU A 51 67.88 20.03 -18.99
C GLU A 51 69.07 19.32 -19.65
N ARG A 52 69.99 20.05 -20.30
CA ARG A 52 71.17 19.42 -20.95
C ARG A 52 72.38 19.18 -20.04
N ARG A 53 72.40 19.66 -18.80
CA ARG A 53 73.56 19.48 -17.90
C ARG A 53 73.39 18.39 -16.83
N VAL A 54 72.26 17.71 -16.75
CA VAL A 54 71.97 16.67 -15.76
C VAL A 54 72.14 15.24 -16.31
N VAL A 55 72.28 15.09 -17.65
CA VAL A 55 72.28 13.77 -18.30
C VAL A 55 73.69 13.16 -18.41
N GLU A 56 74.80 13.94 -18.28
CA GLU A 56 76.16 13.43 -18.52
C GLU A 56 76.95 12.93 -17.28
N ARG A 57 76.35 12.92 -16.09
CA ARG A 57 77.07 12.41 -14.87
C ARG A 57 76.51 11.14 -14.27
N ARG A 58 75.69 10.36 -14.95
CA ARG A 58 75.08 9.11 -14.39
C ARG A 58 75.36 7.84 -15.19
N VAL A 59 76.43 7.73 -15.94
CA VAL A 59 76.65 6.51 -16.76
C VAL A 59 77.79 5.59 -16.21
N VAL A 60 78.50 5.91 -15.12
CA VAL A 60 79.64 5.13 -14.72
C VAL A 60 79.36 4.15 -13.54
N ASP A 61 78.27 4.13 -12.87
CA ASP A 61 78.08 3.26 -11.68
C ASP A 61 76.98 2.17 -11.80
N ARG A 62 76.71 1.72 -13.01
CA ARG A 62 75.64 0.73 -13.23
C ARG A 62 76.00 -0.74 -13.30
N LYS A 63 77.25 -1.11 -13.13
CA LYS A 63 77.70 -2.54 -13.31
C LYS A 63 77.97 -3.35 -12.02
N VAL A 64 77.95 -2.75 -10.84
CA VAL A 64 78.23 -3.47 -9.61
C VAL A 64 76.99 -3.74 -8.73
N TYR A 65 75.96 -2.96 -8.90
CA TYR A 65 74.75 -3.11 -8.06
C TYR A 65 73.72 -4.14 -8.58
N GLY A 66 73.79 -4.56 -9.85
CA GLY A 66 72.81 -5.42 -10.50
C GLY A 66 72.71 -6.88 -10.04
N ARG A 67 73.77 -7.41 -9.35
CA ARG A 67 73.79 -8.84 -8.93
C ARG A 67 73.24 -9.06 -7.50
N ARG A 68 73.30 -8.06 -6.62
CA ARG A 68 72.77 -8.21 -5.26
C ARG A 68 71.27 -7.92 -5.19
N ILE A 69 70.75 -7.03 -6.02
CA ILE A 69 69.28 -6.69 -6.08
C ILE A 69 68.50 -7.84 -6.69
N ARG A 70 69.04 -8.55 -7.68
CA ARG A 70 68.34 -9.70 -8.30
C ARG A 70 68.13 -10.89 -7.35
N ARG A 71 69.08 -11.13 -6.42
CA ARG A 71 68.89 -12.20 -5.42
C ARG A 71 67.93 -11.80 -4.29
N GLY A 72 67.92 -10.55 -3.88
CA GLY A 72 67.01 -10.04 -2.88
C GLY A 72 65.56 -10.00 -3.41
N PHE A 73 65.37 -9.60 -4.68
CA PHE A 73 64.04 -9.54 -5.32
C PHE A 73 63.44 -10.94 -5.57
N LEU A 74 64.29 -11.91 -5.99
CA LEU A 74 63.87 -13.31 -6.16
C LEU A 74 63.51 -13.97 -4.83
N MET A 75 64.23 -13.64 -3.74
CA MET A 75 63.95 -14.18 -2.42
C MET A 75 62.72 -13.51 -1.79
N GLY A 76 62.54 -12.22 -2.01
CA GLY A 76 61.32 -11.51 -1.61
C GLY A 76 60.06 -12.00 -2.36
N LEU A 77 60.20 -12.24 -3.67
CA LEU A 77 59.09 -12.80 -4.47
C LEU A 77 58.75 -14.23 -4.03
N LEU A 78 59.76 -15.06 -3.69
CA LEU A 78 59.56 -16.42 -3.19
C LEU A 78 58.84 -16.42 -1.85
N VAL A 79 59.16 -15.51 -0.93
CA VAL A 79 58.51 -15.38 0.37
C VAL A 79 57.04 -14.94 0.19
N VAL A 80 56.78 -14.00 -0.73
CA VAL A 80 55.40 -13.56 -1.03
C VAL A 80 54.57 -14.69 -1.67
N VAL A 81 55.19 -15.46 -2.60
CA VAL A 81 54.48 -16.59 -3.25
C VAL A 81 54.22 -17.71 -2.23
N VAL A 82 55.16 -18.00 -1.33
CA VAL A 82 54.97 -19.00 -0.26
C VAL A 82 53.92 -18.54 0.75
N ALA A 83 53.92 -17.25 1.12
CA ALA A 83 52.89 -16.70 1.99
C ALA A 83 51.47 -16.73 1.34
N TRP A 84 51.39 -16.44 0.03
CA TRP A 84 50.15 -16.55 -0.75
C TRP A 84 49.68 -18.01 -0.87
N ALA A 85 50.57 -18.93 -1.15
CA ALA A 85 50.26 -20.36 -1.21
C ALA A 85 49.82 -20.91 0.15
N ALA A 86 50.50 -20.49 1.24
CA ALA A 86 50.09 -20.87 2.60
C ALA A 86 48.72 -20.24 2.99
N GLY A 87 48.47 -19.00 2.56
CA GLY A 87 47.18 -18.34 2.73
C GLY A 87 46.07 -19.04 1.98
N LEU A 88 46.33 -19.48 0.73
CA LEU A 88 45.34 -20.23 -0.08
C LEU A 88 45.08 -21.63 0.50
N VAL A 89 46.13 -22.32 0.96
CA VAL A 89 45.97 -23.63 1.62
C VAL A 89 45.26 -23.48 2.96
N GLY A 90 45.56 -22.45 3.74
CA GLY A 90 44.86 -22.14 4.99
C GLY A 90 43.39 -21.78 4.75
N ALA A 91 43.08 -20.97 3.73
CA ALA A 91 41.73 -20.63 3.35
C ALA A 91 40.95 -21.87 2.83
N TRP A 92 41.63 -22.72 2.00
CA TRP A 92 41.01 -23.96 1.49
C TRP A 92 40.78 -24.98 2.61
N MET A 93 41.72 -25.10 3.56
CA MET A 93 41.60 -25.99 4.71
C MET A 93 40.59 -25.45 5.73
N GLY A 94 40.48 -24.11 5.90
CA GLY A 94 39.47 -23.46 6.70
C GLY A 94 38.08 -23.66 6.14
N VAL A 95 37.93 -23.60 4.81
CA VAL A 95 36.66 -23.89 4.13
C VAL A 95 36.27 -25.36 4.29
N ARG A 96 37.24 -26.29 4.13
CA ARG A 96 36.98 -27.74 4.29
C ARG A 96 36.69 -28.13 5.74
N LEU A 97 37.32 -27.52 6.73
CA LEU A 97 36.99 -27.76 8.15
C LEU A 97 35.67 -27.11 8.56
N ALA A 98 35.29 -26.01 7.91
CA ALA A 98 33.96 -25.39 8.09
C ALA A 98 32.82 -26.17 7.41
N GLU A 99 33.13 -26.87 6.30
CA GLU A 99 32.14 -27.72 5.60
C GLU A 99 31.90 -29.06 6.30
N GLY A 100 32.90 -29.60 7.05
CA GLY A 100 32.80 -30.90 7.74
C GLY A 100 31.87 -30.93 8.95
N ASN A 101 31.41 -29.77 9.45
CA ASN A 101 30.57 -29.68 10.67
C ASN A 101 29.23 -28.98 10.46
N ARG A 102 28.80 -28.81 9.21
CA ARG A 102 27.48 -28.27 8.88
C ARG A 102 26.64 -29.38 8.28
N SER A 103 25.73 -29.93 9.07
CA SER A 103 24.62 -30.72 8.54
C SER A 103 23.89 -29.87 7.49
N PRO A 104 23.65 -30.39 6.26
CA PRO A 104 23.04 -29.63 5.17
C PRO A 104 21.62 -29.11 5.50
N ALA A 105 21.01 -29.60 6.58
CA ALA A 105 19.70 -29.18 7.02
C ALA A 105 19.66 -27.80 7.71
N ARG A 106 20.82 -27.23 8.16
CA ARG A 106 20.85 -25.93 8.85
C ARG A 106 21.18 -24.72 7.96
N VAL A 107 21.71 -24.93 6.76
CA VAL A 107 22.03 -23.83 5.83
C VAL A 107 20.80 -23.43 5.00
N ALA A 108 19.83 -24.31 4.86
CA ALA A 108 18.54 -24.03 4.19
C ALA A 108 17.60 -23.13 5.02
N SER A 109 17.83 -23.01 6.36
CA SER A 109 16.95 -22.22 7.23
C SER A 109 17.41 -20.78 7.46
N THR A 110 18.58 -20.36 6.94
CA THR A 110 19.07 -18.98 7.07
C THR A 110 18.91 -18.13 5.81
N LEU A 111 18.60 -18.75 4.69
CA LEU A 111 18.05 -18.09 3.49
C LEU A 111 16.62 -18.64 3.32
N GLY A 112 15.73 -18.21 4.22
CA GLY A 112 14.32 -18.55 4.13
C GLY A 112 13.68 -17.96 2.87
N LEU A 113 13.99 -18.55 1.73
CA LEU A 113 13.07 -18.51 0.60
C LEU A 113 11.80 -19.20 1.10
N VAL A 114 10.82 -18.38 1.48
CA VAL A 114 9.45 -18.86 1.71
C VAL A 114 9.06 -19.57 0.43
N ARG A 115 9.11 -20.91 0.47
CA ARG A 115 8.58 -21.72 -0.60
C ARG A 115 7.07 -21.56 -0.49
N VAL A 116 6.52 -20.62 -1.26
CA VAL A 116 5.08 -20.55 -1.48
C VAL A 116 4.73 -21.88 -2.11
N GLU A 117 3.96 -22.71 -1.42
CA GLU A 117 3.47 -23.93 -2.01
C GLU A 117 2.65 -23.52 -3.22
N PRO A 118 2.98 -24.05 -4.44
CA PRO A 118 2.18 -23.73 -5.61
C PRO A 118 0.75 -24.20 -5.35
N ARG A 119 -0.24 -23.39 -5.71
CA ARG A 119 -1.62 -23.89 -5.84
C ARG A 119 -1.54 -25.23 -6.55
N THR A 120 -2.24 -26.23 -6.05
CA THR A 120 -2.32 -27.55 -6.66
C THR A 120 -2.98 -27.48 -8.03
N GLU A 121 -3.82 -26.45 -8.24
CA GLU A 121 -4.44 -26.18 -9.53
C GLU A 121 -4.41 -24.69 -9.86
N PRO A 122 -4.09 -24.31 -11.11
CA PRO A 122 -4.23 -22.93 -11.56
C PRO A 122 -5.71 -22.53 -11.56
N LEU A 123 -6.01 -21.24 -11.32
CA LEU A 123 -7.34 -20.71 -11.60
C LEU A 123 -7.68 -20.96 -13.08
N PRO A 124 -8.96 -21.22 -13.41
CA PRO A 124 -9.39 -21.29 -14.80
C PRO A 124 -9.11 -19.97 -15.52
N ALA A 125 -9.09 -19.99 -16.84
CA ALA A 125 -9.06 -18.76 -17.61
C ALA A 125 -10.29 -17.92 -17.24
N LEU A 126 -10.10 -16.59 -17.09
CA LEU A 126 -11.16 -15.68 -16.70
C LEU A 126 -12.22 -15.57 -17.80
N ASP A 127 -13.41 -16.07 -17.52
CA ASP A 127 -14.62 -15.78 -18.29
C ASP A 127 -15.41 -14.68 -17.54
N VAL A 128 -15.25 -13.43 -17.97
CA VAL A 128 -15.84 -12.27 -17.31
C VAL A 128 -17.36 -12.34 -17.27
N PHE A 129 -17.99 -12.82 -18.34
CA PHE A 129 -19.44 -12.96 -18.40
C PHE A 129 -19.95 -14.00 -17.40
N ALA A 130 -19.33 -15.17 -17.35
CA ALA A 130 -19.70 -16.23 -16.41
C ALA A 130 -19.48 -15.79 -14.96
N VAL A 131 -18.35 -15.14 -14.66
CA VAL A 131 -18.02 -14.62 -13.31
C VAL A 131 -19.02 -13.55 -12.90
N ALA A 132 -19.27 -12.55 -13.75
CA ALA A 132 -20.25 -11.49 -13.49
C ALA A 132 -21.65 -12.05 -13.25
N SER A 133 -22.11 -12.99 -14.11
CA SER A 133 -23.42 -13.63 -13.96
C SER A 133 -23.55 -14.43 -12.66
N THR A 134 -22.45 -14.97 -12.15
CA THR A 134 -22.42 -15.71 -10.88
C THR A 134 -22.53 -14.80 -9.67
N ILE A 135 -21.82 -13.68 -9.65
CA ILE A 135 -21.75 -12.81 -8.47
C ILE A 135 -22.80 -11.70 -8.46
N ALA A 136 -23.24 -11.20 -9.63
CA ALA A 136 -24.18 -10.08 -9.71
C ALA A 136 -25.45 -10.26 -8.85
N PRO A 137 -26.08 -11.45 -8.76
CA PRO A 137 -27.25 -11.64 -7.89
C PRO A 137 -26.96 -11.45 -6.40
N SER A 138 -25.68 -11.49 -5.99
CA SER A 138 -25.23 -11.33 -4.60
C SER A 138 -24.73 -9.90 -4.29
N VAL A 139 -24.73 -8.99 -5.26
CA VAL A 139 -24.29 -7.60 -5.09
C VAL A 139 -25.49 -6.68 -5.15
N VAL A 140 -25.71 -5.89 -4.09
CA VAL A 140 -26.86 -4.99 -3.94
C VAL A 140 -26.41 -3.53 -4.00
N ASN A 141 -27.34 -2.64 -4.41
CA ASN A 141 -27.15 -1.19 -4.27
C ASN A 141 -27.55 -0.77 -2.86
N VAL A 142 -26.72 0.04 -2.21
CA VAL A 142 -26.93 0.59 -0.87
C VAL A 142 -27.03 2.10 -0.98
N SER A 143 -28.15 2.68 -0.57
CA SER A 143 -28.37 4.13 -0.49
C SER A 143 -28.58 4.55 0.95
N ALA A 144 -27.89 5.60 1.37
CA ALA A 144 -27.94 6.11 2.73
C ALA A 144 -28.23 7.62 2.71
N ILE A 145 -29.20 8.05 3.47
CA ILE A 145 -29.58 9.46 3.62
C ILE A 145 -29.13 9.94 5.00
N THR A 146 -28.27 10.95 5.03
CA THR A 146 -27.87 11.64 6.25
C THR A 146 -28.67 12.92 6.40
N GLN A 147 -29.13 13.21 7.62
CA GLN A 147 -29.84 14.45 7.92
C GLN A 147 -29.16 15.15 9.10
N ARG A 148 -28.69 16.38 8.88
CA ARG A 148 -28.13 17.26 9.92
C ARG A 148 -28.89 18.58 9.91
N GLY A 149 -29.93 18.67 10.74
CA GLY A 149 -30.88 19.80 10.71
C GLY A 149 -31.61 19.85 9.37
N GLU A 150 -31.49 20.96 8.64
CA GLU A 150 -32.09 21.12 7.31
C GLU A 150 -31.26 20.60 6.16
N LEU A 151 -29.97 20.19 6.43
CA LEU A 151 -29.08 19.66 5.42
C LEU A 151 -29.34 18.17 5.24
N VAL A 152 -29.62 17.79 4.01
CA VAL A 152 -29.78 16.39 3.58
C VAL A 152 -28.60 16.03 2.70
N GLY A 153 -27.87 14.97 3.07
CA GLY A 153 -26.81 14.37 2.27
C GLY A 153 -27.23 12.96 1.82
N GLN A 154 -26.79 12.55 0.66
CA GLN A 154 -26.95 11.19 0.17
C GLN A 154 -25.58 10.57 -0.05
N SER A 155 -25.44 9.31 0.35
CA SER A 155 -24.30 8.46 0.04
C SER A 155 -24.82 7.21 -0.64
N THR A 156 -24.14 6.78 -1.69
CA THR A 156 -24.47 5.55 -2.42
C THR A 156 -23.24 4.65 -2.48
N GLY A 157 -23.50 3.35 -2.44
CA GLY A 157 -22.49 2.31 -2.50
C GLY A 157 -23.10 0.98 -2.86
N SER A 158 -22.33 -0.06 -2.63
CA SER A 158 -22.72 -1.44 -2.87
C SER A 158 -22.73 -2.23 -1.57
N GLY A 159 -23.31 -3.41 -1.59
CA GLY A 159 -23.22 -4.40 -0.53
C GLY A 159 -23.13 -5.80 -1.09
N VAL A 160 -22.60 -6.72 -0.28
CA VAL A 160 -22.53 -8.14 -0.62
C VAL A 160 -23.45 -8.94 0.29
N VAL A 161 -24.33 -9.73 -0.30
CA VAL A 161 -25.28 -10.59 0.42
C VAL A 161 -24.53 -11.72 1.12
N LEU A 162 -24.71 -11.84 2.43
CA LEU A 162 -24.10 -12.89 3.27
C LEU A 162 -25.04 -14.07 3.49
N THR A 163 -26.35 -13.81 3.60
CA THR A 163 -27.34 -14.85 3.88
C THR A 163 -28.60 -14.69 3.04
N ALA A 164 -29.30 -15.78 2.79
CA ALA A 164 -30.52 -15.79 2.00
C ALA A 164 -31.69 -15.03 2.65
N ASP A 165 -31.61 -14.79 3.96
CA ASP A 165 -32.61 -14.11 4.78
C ASP A 165 -32.32 -12.62 5.01
N GLY A 166 -31.34 -12.02 4.28
CA GLY A 166 -31.18 -10.57 4.20
C GLY A 166 -30.01 -9.95 4.95
N GLU A 167 -29.03 -10.73 5.44
CA GLU A 167 -27.81 -10.15 5.99
C GLU A 167 -26.87 -9.70 4.87
N ILE A 168 -26.34 -8.47 4.96
CA ILE A 168 -25.53 -7.83 3.94
C ILE A 168 -24.35 -7.14 4.61
N VAL A 169 -23.15 -7.27 4.03
CA VAL A 169 -21.97 -6.50 4.41
C VAL A 169 -21.74 -5.36 3.41
N THR A 170 -21.37 -4.19 3.93
CA THR A 170 -20.97 -3.01 3.15
C THR A 170 -19.84 -2.27 3.86
N ASN A 171 -19.32 -1.19 3.26
CA ASN A 171 -18.40 -0.33 3.96
C ASN A 171 -19.11 0.57 4.99
N ALA A 172 -18.40 0.81 6.11
CA ALA A 172 -18.91 1.71 7.15
C ALA A 172 -19.17 3.12 6.64
N HIS A 173 -18.28 3.66 5.81
CA HIS A 173 -18.40 5.02 5.28
C HIS A 173 -19.61 5.22 4.37
N VAL A 174 -20.16 4.15 3.78
CA VAL A 174 -21.38 4.21 2.96
C VAL A 174 -22.59 4.56 3.81
N VAL A 175 -22.67 4.02 5.05
CA VAL A 175 -23.84 4.13 5.92
C VAL A 175 -23.60 4.96 7.19
N ALA A 176 -22.40 5.49 7.39
CA ALA A 176 -22.05 6.24 8.59
C ALA A 176 -22.89 7.51 8.76
N GLY A 177 -23.55 7.62 9.93
CA GLY A 177 -24.39 8.77 10.27
C GLY A 177 -25.69 8.89 9.47
N ALA A 178 -26.08 7.82 8.76
CA ALA A 178 -27.33 7.79 8.02
C ALA A 178 -28.55 7.81 8.95
N ALA A 179 -29.56 8.60 8.60
CA ALA A 179 -30.87 8.58 9.23
C ALA A 179 -31.73 7.44 8.67
N THR A 180 -31.58 7.15 7.36
CA THR A 180 -32.23 6.02 6.69
C THR A 180 -31.25 5.34 5.75
N VAL A 181 -31.36 4.02 5.67
CA VAL A 181 -30.60 3.19 4.71
C VAL A 181 -31.59 2.33 3.95
N THR A 182 -31.42 2.28 2.65
CA THR A 182 -32.22 1.42 1.77
C THR A 182 -31.31 0.56 0.91
N VAL A 183 -31.78 -0.61 0.53
CA VAL A 183 -31.08 -1.57 -0.30
C VAL A 183 -31.96 -1.96 -1.48
N ARG A 184 -31.42 -1.84 -2.70
CA ARG A 184 -32.07 -2.35 -3.90
C ARG A 184 -31.39 -3.65 -4.34
N VAL A 185 -32.17 -4.71 -4.36
CA VAL A 185 -31.71 -6.04 -4.79
C VAL A 185 -31.72 -6.11 -6.33
N PRO A 186 -30.75 -6.79 -6.96
CA PRO A 186 -30.75 -6.96 -8.41
C PRO A 186 -32.06 -7.52 -8.95
N GLY A 187 -32.57 -6.91 -10.01
CA GLY A 187 -33.84 -7.28 -10.63
C GLY A 187 -35.09 -6.67 -9.95
N GLU A 188 -34.92 -5.96 -8.81
CA GLU A 188 -36.02 -5.23 -8.17
C GLU A 188 -36.03 -3.75 -8.58
N THR A 189 -37.21 -3.18 -8.73
CA THR A 189 -37.36 -1.75 -9.03
C THR A 189 -37.43 -0.89 -7.77
N GLU A 190 -37.98 -1.44 -6.69
CA GLU A 190 -38.19 -0.72 -5.44
C GLU A 190 -37.11 -1.09 -4.43
N PRO A 191 -36.51 -0.10 -3.74
CA PRO A 191 -35.59 -0.37 -2.65
C PRO A 191 -36.32 -0.86 -1.41
N ARG A 192 -35.65 -1.66 -0.59
CA ARG A 192 -36.14 -2.14 0.71
C ARG A 192 -35.49 -1.34 1.83
N ASP A 193 -36.20 -1.09 2.90
CA ASP A 193 -35.65 -0.51 4.12
C ASP A 193 -34.62 -1.46 4.71
N ALA A 194 -33.48 -0.91 5.11
CA ALA A 194 -32.40 -1.67 5.74
C ALA A 194 -32.14 -1.16 7.16
N VAL A 195 -31.95 -2.10 8.08
CA VAL A 195 -31.49 -1.83 9.42
C VAL A 195 -29.98 -1.97 9.47
N VAL A 196 -29.29 -0.93 9.95
CA VAL A 196 -27.87 -1.00 10.26
C VAL A 196 -27.73 -1.73 11.59
N LEU A 197 -27.23 -2.96 11.55
CA LEU A 197 -27.06 -3.79 12.77
C LEU A 197 -25.87 -3.31 13.58
N VAL A 198 -24.73 -3.07 12.93
CA VAL A 198 -23.48 -2.64 13.57
C VAL A 198 -22.56 -1.99 12.55
N ILE A 199 -21.75 -1.04 13.03
CA ILE A 199 -20.72 -0.34 12.24
C ILE A 199 -19.38 -0.48 12.95
N ASP A 200 -18.35 -0.89 12.23
CA ASP A 200 -16.93 -0.79 12.63
C ASP A 200 -16.24 0.24 11.72
N SER A 201 -16.27 1.50 12.12
CA SER A 201 -15.64 2.58 11.36
C SER A 201 -14.13 2.41 11.23
N GLY A 202 -13.48 1.77 12.22
CA GLY A 202 -12.05 1.54 12.20
C GLY A 202 -11.62 0.54 11.12
N ARG A 203 -12.44 -0.46 10.83
CA ARG A 203 -12.20 -1.47 9.77
C ARG A 203 -12.97 -1.18 8.50
N ASP A 204 -13.71 -0.07 8.48
CA ASP A 204 -14.56 0.35 7.37
C ASP A 204 -15.58 -0.71 6.94
N LEU A 205 -16.22 -1.38 7.89
CA LEU A 205 -17.22 -2.41 7.64
C LEU A 205 -18.51 -2.12 8.42
N ALA A 206 -19.63 -2.43 7.80
CA ALA A 206 -20.96 -2.39 8.42
C ALA A 206 -21.76 -3.63 8.05
N LEU A 207 -22.59 -4.10 8.98
CA LEU A 207 -23.53 -5.18 8.79
C LEU A 207 -24.94 -4.61 8.72
N LEU A 208 -25.64 -4.95 7.65
CA LEU A 208 -27.03 -4.53 7.39
C LEU A 208 -27.97 -5.73 7.42
N ARG A 209 -29.25 -5.46 7.66
CA ARG A 209 -30.32 -6.41 7.54
C ARG A 209 -31.48 -5.83 6.77
N ILE A 210 -31.98 -6.58 5.79
CA ILE A 210 -33.25 -6.32 5.10
C ILE A 210 -34.23 -7.47 5.35
N GLU A 211 -35.49 -7.20 5.26
CA GLU A 211 -36.55 -8.23 5.23
C GLU A 211 -36.54 -8.90 3.86
N ALA A 212 -36.03 -10.12 3.78
CA ALA A 212 -35.93 -10.85 2.53
C ALA A 212 -35.92 -12.35 2.74
N ASP A 213 -36.37 -13.09 1.73
CA ASP A 213 -36.26 -14.54 1.62
C ASP A 213 -35.71 -14.90 0.25
N GLY A 214 -34.81 -15.85 0.16
CA GLY A 214 -34.33 -16.41 -1.10
C GLY A 214 -33.31 -15.52 -1.84
N LEU A 215 -32.63 -14.59 -1.14
CA LEU A 215 -31.45 -13.93 -1.72
C LEU A 215 -30.37 -14.94 -2.05
N VAL A 216 -29.50 -14.60 -2.98
CA VAL A 216 -28.35 -15.42 -3.36
C VAL A 216 -27.13 -14.97 -2.53
N PRO A 217 -26.67 -15.77 -1.55
CA PRO A 217 -25.47 -15.43 -0.79
C PRO A 217 -24.23 -15.54 -1.67
N ALA A 218 -23.29 -14.61 -1.51
CA ALA A 218 -21.99 -14.67 -2.16
C ALA A 218 -21.14 -15.83 -1.61
N GLN A 219 -20.34 -16.44 -2.48
CA GLN A 219 -19.33 -17.39 -2.07
C GLN A 219 -18.00 -16.66 -1.83
N PHE A 220 -17.32 -16.99 -0.73
CA PHE A 220 -16.04 -16.38 -0.37
C PHE A 220 -14.91 -17.38 -0.63
N ALA A 221 -13.84 -16.93 -1.26
CA ALA A 221 -12.59 -17.68 -1.37
C ALA A 221 -11.97 -17.87 0.02
N ALA A 222 -11.22 -18.95 0.20
CA ALA A 222 -10.48 -19.17 1.44
C ALA A 222 -9.48 -18.03 1.69
N PRO A 223 -9.31 -17.58 2.95
CA PRO A 223 -8.27 -16.61 3.29
C PRO A 223 -6.89 -17.10 2.85
N GLY A 224 -6.11 -16.22 2.19
CA GLY A 224 -4.77 -16.55 1.71
C GLY A 224 -4.72 -17.27 0.35
N ASP A 225 -5.84 -17.60 -0.27
CA ASP A 225 -5.88 -18.21 -1.61
C ASP A 225 -5.85 -17.18 -2.76
N VAL A 226 -5.21 -16.05 -2.53
CA VAL A 226 -5.09 -14.94 -3.48
C VAL A 226 -3.62 -14.68 -3.75
N ARG A 227 -3.24 -14.48 -5.02
CA ARG A 227 -1.86 -14.24 -5.45
C ARG A 227 -1.77 -12.99 -6.31
N VAL A 228 -0.64 -12.29 -6.21
CA VAL A 228 -0.31 -11.21 -7.14
C VAL A 228 -0.28 -11.76 -8.56
N GLY A 229 -0.97 -11.07 -9.48
CA GLY A 229 -1.16 -11.47 -10.87
C GLY A 229 -2.41 -12.31 -11.14
N ASP A 230 -3.16 -12.73 -10.11
CA ASP A 230 -4.46 -13.38 -10.34
C ASP A 230 -5.42 -12.40 -11.03
N ALA A 231 -6.12 -12.86 -12.06
CA ALA A 231 -7.16 -12.08 -12.72
C ALA A 231 -8.37 -11.91 -11.79
N VAL A 232 -8.91 -10.70 -11.73
CA VAL A 232 -10.05 -10.35 -10.87
C VAL A 232 -11.10 -9.53 -11.60
N VAL A 233 -12.31 -9.63 -11.09
CA VAL A 233 -13.46 -8.82 -11.53
C VAL A 233 -13.98 -8.05 -10.33
N ALA A 234 -14.16 -6.73 -10.47
CA ALA A 234 -14.85 -5.93 -9.49
C ALA A 234 -16.29 -5.68 -9.95
N VAL A 235 -17.24 -5.88 -9.03
CA VAL A 235 -18.68 -5.78 -9.30
C VAL A 235 -19.33 -4.90 -8.23
N GLY A 236 -20.02 -3.85 -8.66
CA GLY A 236 -20.70 -2.89 -7.78
C GLY A 236 -21.49 -1.85 -8.55
N TYR A 237 -22.22 -1.00 -7.85
CA TYR A 237 -23.08 0.04 -8.45
C TYR A 237 -22.30 1.35 -8.64
N ALA A 238 -21.45 1.39 -9.66
CA ALA A 238 -20.60 2.52 -9.96
C ALA A 238 -21.40 3.79 -10.26
N LEU A 239 -20.99 4.92 -9.69
CA LEU A 239 -21.53 6.26 -9.98
C LEU A 239 -23.05 6.42 -9.77
N ASP A 240 -23.66 5.56 -8.95
CA ASP A 240 -25.11 5.57 -8.71
C ASP A 240 -25.96 5.52 -10.01
N LEU A 241 -25.44 4.80 -11.00
CA LEU A 241 -26.15 4.63 -12.26
C LEU A 241 -27.28 3.61 -12.11
N ASP A 242 -28.39 3.89 -12.80
CA ASP A 242 -29.52 2.96 -12.86
C ASP A 242 -29.13 1.64 -13.55
N GLY A 243 -29.84 0.57 -13.19
CA GLY A 243 -29.73 -0.74 -13.82
C GLY A 243 -28.93 -1.75 -12.97
N ASP A 244 -28.23 -2.64 -13.65
CA ASP A 244 -27.45 -3.72 -13.07
C ASP A 244 -26.08 -3.22 -12.57
N PRO A 245 -25.42 -3.97 -11.68
CA PRO A 245 -24.10 -3.58 -11.19
C PRO A 245 -23.06 -3.52 -12.32
N SER A 246 -22.21 -2.52 -12.26
CA SER A 246 -21.08 -2.34 -13.18
C SER A 246 -20.03 -3.42 -12.94
N VAL A 247 -19.36 -3.85 -14.01
CA VAL A 247 -18.33 -4.89 -14.01
C VAL A 247 -17.05 -4.30 -14.58
N THR A 248 -15.96 -4.41 -13.82
CA THR A 248 -14.62 -4.02 -14.26
C THR A 248 -13.62 -5.16 -14.07
N VAL A 249 -12.55 -5.18 -14.85
CA VAL A 249 -11.57 -6.29 -14.88
C VAL A 249 -10.18 -5.75 -14.65
N GLY A 250 -9.38 -6.51 -13.93
CA GLY A 250 -7.98 -6.24 -13.66
C GLY A 250 -7.28 -7.46 -13.09
N ILE A 251 -6.20 -7.20 -12.36
CA ILE A 251 -5.44 -8.21 -11.62
C ILE A 251 -5.25 -7.81 -10.17
N VAL A 252 -4.86 -8.74 -9.34
CA VAL A 252 -4.27 -8.46 -8.03
C VAL A 252 -2.89 -7.85 -8.26
N SER A 253 -2.74 -6.55 -8.01
CA SER A 253 -1.47 -5.83 -8.20
C SER A 253 -0.53 -5.99 -7.01
N ALA A 254 -1.08 -6.09 -5.79
CA ALA A 254 -0.32 -6.34 -4.55
C ALA A 254 -1.25 -6.85 -3.45
N LEU A 255 -0.65 -7.44 -2.41
CA LEU A 255 -1.30 -7.92 -1.20
C LEU A 255 -0.74 -7.22 0.04
N ASP A 256 -1.44 -7.36 1.15
CA ASP A 256 -1.03 -6.88 2.48
C ASP A 256 -0.71 -5.38 2.52
N ARG A 257 -1.43 -4.60 1.70
CA ARG A 257 -1.30 -3.14 1.74
C ARG A 257 -1.95 -2.57 2.99
N THR A 258 -1.36 -1.50 3.48
CA THR A 258 -1.94 -0.67 4.54
C THR A 258 -2.25 0.71 4.00
N SER A 259 -3.32 1.31 4.47
CA SER A 259 -3.70 2.69 4.12
C SER A 259 -4.13 3.44 5.37
N VAL A 260 -3.74 4.69 5.45
CA VAL A 260 -4.22 5.63 6.47
C VAL A 260 -5.05 6.68 5.76
N ASP A 261 -6.28 6.82 6.20
CA ASP A 261 -7.04 8.05 6.02
C ASP A 261 -7.17 8.70 7.41
N MET A 262 -7.47 10.01 7.48
CA MET A 262 -7.54 10.78 8.74
C MET A 262 -8.43 10.14 9.82
N THR A 263 -9.33 9.23 9.44
CA THR A 263 -10.32 8.61 10.33
C THR A 263 -10.19 7.08 10.47
N LYS A 264 -9.43 6.42 9.60
CA LYS A 264 -9.33 4.95 9.57
C LYS A 264 -7.94 4.49 9.13
N ALA A 265 -7.49 3.41 9.74
CA ALA A 265 -6.28 2.69 9.34
C ALA A 265 -6.68 1.28 8.91
N LEU A 266 -6.52 0.97 7.64
CA LEU A 266 -6.83 -0.33 7.07
C LEU A 266 -5.55 -1.10 6.78
N LYS A 267 -5.53 -2.38 7.10
CA LYS A 267 -4.45 -3.31 6.81
C LYS A 267 -4.97 -4.50 5.99
N GLY A 268 -4.06 -5.33 5.48
CA GLY A 268 -4.43 -6.54 4.74
C GLY A 268 -5.23 -6.24 3.48
N LEU A 269 -4.99 -5.08 2.84
CA LEU A 269 -5.71 -4.71 1.63
C LEU A 269 -5.15 -5.43 0.40
N VAL A 270 -6.06 -5.86 -0.47
CA VAL A 270 -5.76 -6.26 -1.85
C VAL A 270 -5.72 -5.00 -2.71
N GLN A 271 -4.60 -4.75 -3.38
CA GLN A 271 -4.48 -3.73 -4.41
C GLN A 271 -4.84 -4.33 -5.77
N THR A 272 -5.62 -3.62 -6.58
CA THR A 272 -6.00 -4.02 -7.93
C THR A 272 -5.92 -2.84 -8.90
N ASP A 273 -5.68 -3.11 -10.18
CA ASP A 273 -5.80 -2.17 -11.28
C ASP A 273 -7.17 -2.24 -11.98
N ALA A 274 -8.06 -3.13 -11.53
CA ALA A 274 -9.47 -3.08 -11.93
C ALA A 274 -10.03 -1.69 -11.59
N PRO A 275 -10.66 -0.97 -12.55
CA PRO A 275 -11.22 0.34 -12.28
C PRO A 275 -12.25 0.31 -11.16
N ILE A 276 -11.96 1.02 -10.07
CA ILE A 276 -12.87 1.24 -8.95
C ILE A 276 -13.30 2.72 -8.99
N SER A 277 -14.58 2.99 -8.76
CA SER A 277 -15.15 4.33 -8.71
C SER A 277 -16.08 4.46 -7.51
N SER A 278 -16.54 5.70 -7.22
CA SER A 278 -17.59 5.92 -6.22
C SER A 278 -18.81 5.09 -6.58
N GLY A 279 -19.45 4.50 -5.56
CA GLY A 279 -20.55 3.54 -5.73
C GLY A 279 -20.09 2.07 -5.77
N ASN A 280 -18.87 1.76 -6.22
CA ASN A 280 -18.33 0.41 -6.09
C ASN A 280 -17.94 0.05 -4.64
N SER A 281 -17.77 1.04 -3.76
CA SER A 281 -17.47 0.81 -2.33
C SER A 281 -18.51 -0.10 -1.69
N GLY A 282 -18.05 -1.15 -1.01
CA GLY A 282 -18.88 -2.21 -0.44
C GLY A 282 -19.28 -3.31 -1.42
N GLY A 283 -18.87 -3.22 -2.69
CA GLY A 283 -19.06 -4.25 -3.70
C GLY A 283 -18.04 -5.38 -3.62
N ALA A 284 -18.13 -6.33 -4.54
CA ALA A 284 -17.31 -7.53 -4.55
C ALA A 284 -16.09 -7.39 -5.46
N LEU A 285 -14.91 -7.74 -4.97
CA LEU A 285 -13.77 -8.13 -5.80
C LEU A 285 -13.71 -9.66 -5.83
N VAL A 286 -13.80 -10.27 -7.02
CA VAL A 286 -13.93 -11.72 -7.16
C VAL A 286 -12.83 -12.31 -8.04
N ASN A 287 -12.51 -13.60 -7.80
CA ASN A 287 -11.60 -14.39 -8.61
C ASN A 287 -12.29 -14.99 -9.86
N ALA A 288 -11.56 -15.74 -10.68
CA ALA A 288 -12.07 -16.37 -11.88
C ALA A 288 -13.12 -17.48 -11.63
N LEU A 289 -13.39 -17.85 -10.38
CA LEU A 289 -14.47 -18.76 -9.97
C LEU A 289 -15.72 -18.01 -9.49
N GLY A 290 -15.73 -16.68 -9.54
CA GLY A 290 -16.83 -15.85 -9.01
C GLY A 290 -16.86 -15.80 -7.47
N GLN A 291 -15.81 -16.24 -6.80
CA GLN A 291 -15.69 -16.19 -5.35
C GLN A 291 -15.14 -14.83 -4.91
N VAL A 292 -15.74 -14.23 -3.89
CA VAL A 292 -15.29 -12.98 -3.27
C VAL A 292 -13.93 -13.20 -2.65
N ILE A 293 -12.95 -12.38 -3.03
CA ILE A 293 -11.60 -12.32 -2.44
C ILE A 293 -11.41 -11.09 -1.56
N GLY A 294 -12.31 -10.13 -1.66
CA GLY A 294 -12.33 -8.92 -0.85
C GLY A 294 -13.51 -8.01 -1.15
N LEU A 295 -13.73 -7.05 -0.27
CA LEU A 295 -14.76 -6.01 -0.38
C LEU A 295 -14.11 -4.74 -0.90
N THR A 296 -14.53 -4.23 -2.07
CA THR A 296 -14.00 -2.97 -2.64
C THR A 296 -14.28 -1.80 -1.70
N THR A 297 -13.31 -0.90 -1.51
CA THR A 297 -13.47 0.18 -0.53
C THR A 297 -13.12 1.57 -1.06
N PHE A 298 -11.93 1.80 -1.60
CA PHE A 298 -11.53 3.12 -2.09
C PHE A 298 -10.50 3.04 -3.22
N VAL A 299 -10.30 4.17 -3.88
CA VAL A 299 -9.22 4.40 -4.84
C VAL A 299 -8.19 5.31 -4.19
N ALA A 300 -6.91 5.04 -4.39
CA ALA A 300 -5.86 5.98 -3.98
C ALA A 300 -6.10 7.31 -4.70
N ILE A 301 -6.23 8.38 -3.92
CA ILE A 301 -6.25 9.74 -4.48
C ILE A 301 -4.79 10.09 -4.73
N PRO A 302 -4.37 10.32 -5.98
CA PRO A 302 -3.01 10.75 -6.26
C PRO A 302 -2.74 12.11 -5.62
N ASP A 303 -1.53 12.31 -5.09
CA ASP A 303 -1.05 13.66 -4.75
C ASP A 303 -1.09 14.55 -5.98
N GLU A 304 -1.28 15.87 -5.80
CA GLU A 304 -1.28 16.84 -6.90
C GLU A 304 -0.01 16.68 -7.74
N GLY A 305 -0.19 16.25 -9.01
CA GLY A 305 0.90 16.03 -9.96
C GLY A 305 1.28 14.56 -10.21
N SER A 306 0.67 13.59 -9.53
CA SER A 306 0.84 12.18 -9.86
C SER A 306 -0.29 11.69 -10.78
N SER A 307 0.06 10.95 -11.82
CA SER A 307 -0.91 10.33 -12.75
C SER A 307 -1.29 8.90 -12.34
N ALA A 308 -1.46 8.64 -11.04
CA ALA A 308 -1.85 7.33 -10.54
C ALA A 308 -3.35 7.07 -10.83
N ASN A 309 -3.68 6.89 -12.09
CA ASN A 309 -4.98 6.37 -12.49
C ASN A 309 -4.97 4.85 -12.29
N SER A 310 -6.03 4.32 -11.66
CA SER A 310 -6.29 2.87 -11.53
C SER A 310 -5.52 2.16 -10.40
N VAL A 311 -5.48 2.75 -9.20
CA VAL A 311 -5.04 2.03 -8.00
C VAL A 311 -6.25 1.88 -7.08
N GLY A 312 -6.94 0.74 -7.19
CA GLY A 312 -8.06 0.38 -6.34
C GLY A 312 -7.64 -0.52 -5.18
N PHE A 313 -8.42 -0.47 -4.09
CA PHE A 313 -8.21 -1.29 -2.91
C PHE A 313 -9.49 -2.02 -2.50
N ALA A 314 -9.29 -3.24 -2.00
CA ALA A 314 -10.34 -4.04 -1.38
C ALA A 314 -9.87 -4.60 -0.03
N ILE A 315 -10.76 -4.65 0.95
CA ILE A 315 -10.52 -5.32 2.24
C ILE A 315 -10.49 -6.81 1.98
N SER A 316 -9.35 -7.47 2.23
CA SER A 316 -9.16 -8.90 1.92
C SER A 316 -10.03 -9.81 2.79
N ASN A 317 -10.28 -11.04 2.33
CA ASN A 317 -10.99 -12.05 3.12
C ASN A 317 -10.30 -12.41 4.44
N GLN A 318 -8.97 -12.20 4.55
CA GLN A 318 -8.24 -12.38 5.80
C GLN A 318 -8.70 -11.40 6.89
N GLU A 319 -9.06 -10.17 6.49
CA GLU A 319 -9.59 -9.14 7.41
C GLU A 319 -11.12 -9.14 7.46
N LEU A 320 -11.77 -9.39 6.32
CA LEU A 320 -13.22 -9.32 6.15
C LEU A 320 -13.95 -10.38 6.96
N LEU A 321 -13.61 -11.67 6.77
CA LEU A 321 -14.37 -12.77 7.38
C LEU A 321 -14.31 -12.77 8.91
N PRO A 322 -13.13 -12.64 9.56
CA PRO A 322 -13.09 -12.53 11.02
C PRO A 322 -13.81 -11.28 11.55
N THR A 323 -13.85 -10.20 10.74
CA THR A 323 -14.55 -8.98 11.14
C THR A 323 -16.07 -9.16 11.05
N ILE A 324 -16.59 -9.83 10.01
CA ILE A 324 -18.02 -10.19 9.94
C ILE A 324 -18.46 -10.99 11.18
N ASP A 325 -17.66 -11.98 11.57
CA ASP A 325 -17.97 -12.79 12.77
C ASP A 325 -18.00 -11.92 14.04
N ARG A 326 -17.03 -11.00 14.21
CA ARG A 326 -17.03 -10.02 15.33
C ARG A 326 -18.23 -9.08 15.30
N LEU A 327 -18.63 -8.62 14.10
CA LEU A 327 -19.81 -7.77 13.95
C LEU A 327 -21.08 -8.53 14.36
N ARG A 328 -21.21 -9.81 13.99
CA ARG A 328 -22.31 -10.67 14.41
C ARG A 328 -22.36 -10.85 15.93
N ASP A 329 -21.18 -11.07 16.55
CA ASP A 329 -21.08 -11.18 18.00
C ASP A 329 -21.49 -9.86 18.69
N ALA A 330 -21.12 -8.73 18.11
CA ALA A 330 -21.49 -7.40 18.61
C ALA A 330 -23.02 -7.16 18.58
N THR A 331 -23.73 -7.67 17.58
CA THR A 331 -25.21 -7.59 17.54
C THR A 331 -25.85 -8.39 18.68
N ASN A 332 -25.15 -9.42 19.20
CA ASN A 332 -25.59 -10.25 20.31
C ASN A 332 -25.22 -9.69 21.70
N GLY A 333 -24.72 -8.45 21.77
CA GLY A 333 -24.43 -7.74 23.04
C GLY A 333 -22.98 -7.69 23.47
N SER A 334 -22.05 -8.21 22.66
CA SER A 334 -20.62 -8.13 22.90
C SER A 334 -20.05 -6.95 22.12
N ALA A 335 -20.11 -5.73 22.69
CA ALA A 335 -19.51 -4.56 22.02
C ALA A 335 -18.00 -4.77 21.80
N PRO A 336 -17.50 -4.71 20.57
CA PRO A 336 -16.07 -4.81 20.31
C PRO A 336 -15.37 -3.62 20.99
N THR A 337 -14.47 -3.92 21.92
CA THR A 337 -13.61 -2.90 22.52
C THR A 337 -12.26 -2.96 21.84
N ALA A 338 -11.87 -1.86 21.21
CA ALA A 338 -10.56 -1.74 20.60
C ALA A 338 -9.47 -1.58 21.65
N GLY A 339 -8.32 -2.20 21.41
CA GLY A 339 -7.12 -1.95 22.17
C GLY A 339 -6.61 -0.54 21.97
N TYR A 340 -5.95 0.00 22.99
CA TYR A 340 -5.37 1.34 23.01
C TYR A 340 -3.96 1.29 23.60
N LEU A 341 -3.03 1.96 22.93
CA LEU A 341 -1.62 2.03 23.33
C LEU A 341 -1.22 3.43 23.84
N GLY A 342 -1.79 4.50 23.30
CA GLY A 342 -1.55 5.90 23.69
C GLY A 342 -0.27 6.47 23.12
N VAL A 343 -0.10 6.39 21.80
CA VAL A 343 0.98 6.98 21.02
C VAL A 343 0.42 7.84 19.90
N GLY A 344 0.96 9.03 19.73
CA GLY A 344 0.82 9.83 18.50
C GLY A 344 1.90 9.39 17.51
N LEU A 345 1.53 9.23 16.25
CA LEU A 345 2.39 8.66 15.21
C LEU A 345 2.68 9.66 14.10
N ALA A 346 3.84 9.52 13.49
CA ALA A 346 4.25 10.24 12.28
C ALA A 346 4.88 9.28 11.28
N ASP A 347 4.92 9.72 10.02
CA ASP A 347 5.64 9.00 8.98
C ASP A 347 7.15 9.14 9.15
N ARG A 348 7.87 8.13 8.69
CA ARG A 348 9.33 8.14 8.65
C ARG A 348 9.79 8.68 7.29
N PHE A 349 10.61 9.72 7.33
CA PHE A 349 11.21 10.33 6.13
C PHE A 349 12.65 9.86 5.87
N ASP A 350 13.16 8.92 6.70
CA ASP A 350 14.52 8.36 6.58
C ASP A 350 14.58 7.09 5.69
N GLY A 351 13.47 6.74 5.03
CA GLY A 351 13.34 5.55 4.18
C GLY A 351 13.25 4.23 4.96
N GLY A 352 13.20 4.27 6.30
CA GLY A 352 13.04 3.08 7.13
C GLY A 352 11.59 2.66 7.29
N SER A 353 11.35 1.35 7.53
CA SER A 353 10.04 0.83 7.90
C SER A 353 9.73 1.08 9.38
N GLY A 354 8.44 1.09 9.72
CA GLY A 354 7.93 1.23 11.08
C GLY A 354 7.18 2.54 11.32
N ALA A 355 6.46 2.62 12.43
CA ALA A 355 5.73 3.79 12.87
C ALA A 355 6.60 4.64 13.80
N LEU A 356 6.87 5.89 13.43
CA LEU A 356 7.62 6.82 14.27
C LEU A 356 6.71 7.35 15.38
N VAL A 357 7.13 7.24 16.63
CA VAL A 357 6.44 7.81 17.79
C VAL A 357 6.72 9.31 17.86
N ALA A 358 5.70 10.12 17.59
CA ALA A 358 5.74 11.58 17.68
C ALA A 358 5.30 12.09 19.04
N GLU A 359 4.44 11.32 19.73
CA GLU A 359 3.91 11.67 21.04
C GLU A 359 3.64 10.40 21.86
N VAL A 360 3.82 10.49 23.17
CA VAL A 360 3.42 9.43 24.12
C VAL A 360 2.50 10.07 25.15
N GLU A 361 1.28 9.59 25.26
CA GLU A 361 0.31 10.12 26.21
C GLU A 361 0.69 9.75 27.64
N PRO A 362 0.71 10.74 28.56
CA PRO A 362 1.00 10.47 29.95
C PRO A 362 0.01 9.47 30.59
N GLY A 363 0.54 8.46 31.27
CA GLY A 363 -0.28 7.43 31.93
C GLY A 363 -0.85 6.37 30.99
N SER A 364 -0.51 6.42 29.70
CA SER A 364 -0.90 5.40 28.71
C SER A 364 -0.12 4.09 28.87
N PRO A 365 -0.60 2.98 28.27
CA PRO A 365 0.17 1.75 28.16
C PRO A 365 1.58 1.92 27.57
N ALA A 366 1.72 2.77 26.56
CA ALA A 366 3.01 3.08 25.95
C ALA A 366 3.96 3.75 26.94
N ALA A 367 3.48 4.76 27.70
CA ALA A 367 4.25 5.43 28.74
C ALA A 367 4.67 4.44 29.84
N ALA A 368 3.75 3.56 30.29
CA ALA A 368 4.03 2.56 31.31
C ALA A 368 5.05 1.51 30.84
N ALA A 369 5.02 1.16 29.54
CA ALA A 369 5.98 0.25 28.92
C ALA A 369 7.37 0.87 28.65
N GLY A 370 7.48 2.20 28.77
CA GLY A 370 8.74 2.92 28.52
C GLY A 370 9.01 3.19 27.02
N VAL A 371 7.97 3.35 26.22
CA VAL A 371 8.07 3.88 24.86
C VAL A 371 8.38 5.37 24.95
N ASP A 372 9.33 5.84 24.14
CA ASP A 372 9.76 7.25 24.10
C ASP A 372 9.46 7.88 22.74
N VAL A 373 9.30 9.21 22.75
CA VAL A 373 9.23 10.01 21.52
C VAL A 373 10.53 9.82 20.72
N GLY A 374 10.42 9.57 19.41
CA GLY A 374 11.52 9.27 18.52
C GLY A 374 11.81 7.76 18.35
N ASP A 375 11.13 6.90 19.09
CA ASP A 375 11.16 5.46 18.81
C ASP A 375 10.49 5.16 17.47
N ALA A 376 11.00 4.17 16.75
CA ALA A 376 10.30 3.64 15.59
C ALA A 376 9.80 2.21 15.90
N ILE A 377 8.50 2.04 16.07
CA ILE A 377 7.89 0.73 16.32
C ILE A 377 7.90 -0.07 15.01
N VAL A 378 8.58 -1.21 15.02
CA VAL A 378 8.81 -2.05 13.83
C VAL A 378 8.14 -3.41 13.89
N SER A 379 7.64 -3.84 15.07
CA SER A 379 6.84 -5.06 15.20
C SER A 379 5.95 -5.02 16.44
N ILE A 380 4.82 -5.74 16.38
CA ILE A 380 3.97 -6.11 17.51
C ILE A 380 3.80 -7.63 17.48
N ASP A 381 4.13 -8.32 18.58
CA ASP A 381 4.08 -9.79 18.70
C ASP A 381 4.78 -10.53 17.54
N GLY A 382 5.90 -9.95 17.06
CA GLY A 382 6.64 -10.47 15.91
C GLY A 382 6.05 -10.14 14.54
N THR A 383 4.83 -9.60 14.47
CA THR A 383 4.24 -9.11 13.23
C THR A 383 4.89 -7.79 12.84
N ALA A 384 5.43 -7.72 11.62
CA ALA A 384 6.12 -6.53 11.12
C ALA A 384 5.17 -5.35 10.96
N ILE A 385 5.59 -4.19 11.47
CA ILE A 385 4.91 -2.90 11.29
C ILE A 385 5.67 -2.11 10.23
N THR A 386 5.01 -1.76 9.15
CA THR A 386 5.60 -1.05 8.02
C THR A 386 5.41 0.47 8.10
N GLY A 387 4.41 0.93 8.87
CA GLY A 387 4.10 2.35 9.05
C GLY A 387 3.01 2.59 10.09
N PRO A 388 2.58 3.86 10.29
CA PRO A 388 1.56 4.25 11.27
C PRO A 388 0.25 3.46 11.14
N ALA A 389 -0.24 3.26 9.91
CA ALA A 389 -1.46 2.51 9.64
C ALA A 389 -1.43 1.08 10.17
N GLY A 390 -0.34 0.37 9.89
CA GLY A 390 -0.16 -1.00 10.34
C GLY A 390 -0.17 -1.10 11.87
N LEU A 391 0.48 -0.15 12.56
CA LEU A 391 0.48 -0.10 14.02
C LEU A 391 -0.93 0.18 14.57
N MET A 392 -1.59 1.22 14.07
CA MET A 392 -2.95 1.58 14.52
C MET A 392 -3.93 0.42 14.33
N ALA A 393 -3.90 -0.23 13.17
CA ALA A 393 -4.76 -1.38 12.89
C ALA A 393 -4.45 -2.56 13.81
N THR A 394 -3.16 -2.86 14.05
CA THR A 394 -2.75 -3.99 14.90
C THR A 394 -3.15 -3.77 16.37
N ILE A 395 -2.94 -2.56 16.90
CA ILE A 395 -3.34 -2.23 18.29
C ILE A 395 -4.86 -2.26 18.43
N ARG A 396 -5.61 -1.74 17.48
CA ARG A 396 -7.08 -1.77 17.48
C ARG A 396 -7.64 -3.19 17.45
N ASP A 397 -6.94 -4.11 16.78
CA ASP A 397 -7.36 -5.52 16.71
C ASP A 397 -7.17 -6.28 18.02
N GLY A 398 -6.29 -5.80 18.90
CA GLY A 398 -6.15 -6.27 20.26
C GLY A 398 -7.31 -5.84 21.16
N GLN A 399 -7.44 -6.51 22.31
CA GLN A 399 -8.45 -6.19 23.32
C GLN A 399 -7.82 -5.48 24.51
N PRO A 400 -8.57 -4.66 25.28
CA PRO A 400 -8.12 -4.17 26.55
C PRO A 400 -7.77 -5.32 27.50
N GLY A 401 -6.55 -5.30 28.03
CA GLY A 401 -5.99 -6.35 28.86
C GLY A 401 -5.03 -7.28 28.15
N ASP A 402 -4.96 -7.27 26.82
CA ASP A 402 -3.97 -8.03 26.08
C ASP A 402 -2.56 -7.50 26.36
N GLU A 403 -1.63 -8.42 26.62
CA GLU A 403 -0.21 -8.12 26.72
C GLU A 403 0.43 -8.27 25.35
N VAL A 404 1.04 -7.20 24.83
CA VAL A 404 1.68 -7.19 23.52
C VAL A 404 3.19 -6.92 23.64
N LEU A 405 3.98 -7.63 22.83
CA LEU A 405 5.43 -7.42 22.74
C LEU A 405 5.73 -6.41 21.62
N ILE A 406 6.20 -5.21 22.01
CA ILE A 406 6.55 -4.13 21.12
C ILE A 406 8.02 -4.25 20.74
N GLY A 407 8.32 -4.50 19.46
CA GLY A 407 9.67 -4.35 18.92
C GLY A 407 9.85 -2.95 18.33
N LEU A 408 10.82 -2.20 18.83
CA LEU A 408 11.09 -0.84 18.37
C LEU A 408 12.58 -0.60 18.11
N ARG A 409 12.89 0.42 17.33
CA ARG A 409 14.25 0.95 17.14
C ARG A 409 14.39 2.26 17.91
N ARG A 410 15.33 2.28 18.85
CA ARG A 410 15.73 3.46 19.64
C ARG A 410 17.20 3.75 19.36
N SER A 411 17.50 4.92 18.80
CA SER A 411 18.89 5.31 18.44
C SER A 411 19.61 4.22 17.63
N GLY A 412 18.93 3.59 16.66
CA GLY A 412 19.45 2.55 15.78
C GLY A 412 19.52 1.14 16.38
N ARG A 413 19.25 0.96 17.68
CA ARG A 413 19.25 -0.34 18.37
C ARG A 413 17.85 -0.92 18.43
N LEU A 414 17.71 -2.22 18.25
CA LEU A 414 16.46 -2.93 18.47
C LEU A 414 16.23 -3.12 19.98
N VAL A 415 15.04 -2.73 20.45
CA VAL A 415 14.58 -2.85 21.84
C VAL A 415 13.25 -3.57 21.81
N SER A 416 13.00 -4.42 22.81
CA SER A 416 11.70 -5.08 23.01
C SER A 416 11.13 -4.62 24.35
N LEU A 417 9.87 -4.19 24.33
CA LEU A 417 9.09 -3.74 25.49
C LEU A 417 7.80 -4.53 25.54
N SER A 418 7.26 -4.75 26.74
CA SER A 418 5.92 -5.34 26.93
C SER A 418 4.95 -4.26 27.37
N ALA A 419 3.77 -4.21 26.76
CA ALA A 419 2.70 -3.30 27.12
C ALA A 419 1.38 -4.06 27.28
N THR A 420 0.56 -3.66 28.25
CA THR A 420 -0.81 -4.16 28.39
C THR A 420 -1.75 -3.13 27.76
N LEU A 421 -2.47 -3.51 26.71
CA LEU A 421 -3.42 -2.62 26.02
C LEU A 421 -4.52 -2.16 26.97
N ALA A 422 -4.90 -0.91 26.89
CA ALA A 422 -6.02 -0.34 27.63
C ALA A 422 -7.29 -0.23 26.73
N ARG A 423 -8.39 0.15 27.32
CA ARG A 423 -9.56 0.64 26.60
C ARG A 423 -9.29 2.07 26.11
N GLN A 424 -9.66 2.38 24.89
CA GLN A 424 -9.57 3.77 24.40
C GLN A 424 -10.37 4.68 25.33
N PRO A 425 -9.79 5.79 25.84
CA PRO A 425 -10.52 6.77 26.61
C PRO A 425 -11.73 7.29 25.84
N ALA A 426 -12.86 7.51 26.54
CA ALA A 426 -13.97 8.22 25.94
C ALA A 426 -13.51 9.67 25.67
N GLY A 427 -13.50 10.09 24.39
CA GLY A 427 -13.15 11.42 23.96
C GLY A 427 -14.19 12.47 24.37
#